data_911872e5cc56dc59fcaa56453a390611
#
_entry.id   911872e5cc56dc59fcaa56453a390611
#
_cell.length_a   1.000
_cell.length_b   1.000
_cell.length_c   1.000
_cell.angle_alpha   90.00
_cell.angle_beta   90.00
_cell.angle_gamma   90.00
#
_symmetry.space_group_name_H-M   'P 1'
#
loop_
_entity.id
_entity.type
_entity.pdbx_description
1 polymer ?
#
loop_
_entity_poly.entity_id
_entity_poly.type
_entity_poly.pdbx_seq_one_letter_code
_entity_poly.pdbx_strand_id
1 'polypeptide(L)'
;MSKTLVAYFSASDTTKAVAEKIAEEEKADIFAIVPEKPYTKEDLNWKDKQARSTVEMADPNCHPAMAEKTPDLRAYKTIILGFPIWWGREPSIVDTFLTSADFAGKIIIPFCTSGGSGMGRTCERIQNIVGKDAKVMEGRRVGGEVSMEDLKLWFDGFQEWN
;
A
#
# COMPACT_ATOMS: atom_id res chain seq x y z
N MET A 1 -20.91 9.87 8.04
CA MET A 1 -20.28 8.55 7.78
C MET A 1 -18.81 8.72 7.44
N SER A 2 -17.98 7.86 7.99
CA SER A 2 -16.56 7.88 7.66
C SER A 2 -16.35 7.35 6.25
N LYS A 3 -15.38 7.95 5.56
CA LYS A 3 -15.01 7.54 4.21
C LYS A 3 -13.85 6.56 4.22
N THR A 4 -13.68 5.88 3.12
CA THR A 4 -12.55 4.98 2.88
C THR A 4 -11.71 5.54 1.74
N LEU A 5 -10.40 5.51 1.91
CA LEU A 5 -9.44 5.88 0.87
C LEU A 5 -8.65 4.65 0.46
N VAL A 6 -8.53 4.41 -0.83
CA VAL A 6 -7.59 3.41 -1.36
C VAL A 6 -6.33 4.16 -1.80
N ALA A 7 -5.22 3.92 -1.11
CA ALA A 7 -3.92 4.46 -1.47
C ALA A 7 -3.05 3.32 -2.00
N TYR A 8 -2.34 3.56 -3.09
CA TYR A 8 -1.54 2.49 -3.68
C TYR A 8 -0.30 3.01 -4.38
N PHE A 9 0.73 2.18 -4.40
CA PHE A 9 1.90 2.35 -5.26
C PHE A 9 1.93 1.21 -6.28
N SER A 10 2.14 1.53 -7.55
CA SER A 10 2.22 0.53 -8.61
C SER A 10 3.41 0.82 -9.51
N ALA A 11 4.35 -0.11 -9.59
CA ALA A 11 5.49 -0.03 -10.50
C ALA A 11 5.16 -0.66 -11.87
N SER A 12 4.24 -1.64 -11.85
CA SER A 12 3.62 -2.22 -13.04
C SER A 12 2.11 -2.09 -12.83
N ASP A 13 1.30 -2.11 -13.83
CA ASP A 13 -0.12 -1.80 -13.69
C ASP A 13 -0.93 -2.80 -12.86
N THR A 14 -0.32 -3.85 -12.31
CA THR A 14 -1.02 -4.89 -11.54
C THR A 14 -1.65 -4.34 -10.26
N THR A 15 -0.87 -3.65 -9.42
CA THR A 15 -1.39 -3.08 -8.17
C THR A 15 -2.46 -2.03 -8.47
N LYS A 16 -2.24 -1.21 -9.49
CA LYS A 16 -3.19 -0.19 -9.92
C LYS A 16 -4.54 -0.83 -10.28
N ALA A 17 -4.52 -1.89 -11.08
CA ALA A 17 -5.76 -2.56 -11.49
C ALA A 17 -6.54 -3.11 -10.30
N VAL A 18 -5.86 -3.71 -9.33
CA VAL A 18 -6.48 -4.23 -8.11
C VAL A 18 -7.04 -3.07 -7.27
N ALA A 19 -6.26 -1.99 -7.11
CA ALA A 19 -6.70 -0.83 -6.33
C ALA A 19 -7.97 -0.19 -6.91
N GLU A 20 -8.05 -0.09 -8.24
CA GLU A 20 -9.23 0.45 -8.91
C GLU A 20 -10.47 -0.43 -8.69
N LYS A 21 -10.31 -1.75 -8.74
CA LYS A 21 -11.41 -2.68 -8.43
C LYS A 21 -11.90 -2.53 -6.99
N ILE A 22 -10.98 -2.41 -6.05
CA ILE A 22 -11.33 -2.22 -4.64
C ILE A 22 -12.07 -0.90 -4.44
N ALA A 23 -11.56 0.17 -5.04
CA ALA A 23 -12.20 1.49 -4.91
C ALA A 23 -13.62 1.47 -5.47
N GLU A 24 -13.85 0.77 -6.58
CA GLU A 24 -15.17 0.61 -7.16
C GLU A 24 -16.09 -0.19 -6.24
N GLU A 25 -15.62 -1.34 -5.74
CA GLU A 25 -16.42 -2.21 -4.87
C GLU A 25 -16.78 -1.53 -3.56
N GLU A 26 -15.84 -0.82 -2.95
CA GLU A 26 -16.05 -0.16 -1.65
C GLU A 26 -16.56 1.26 -1.77
N LYS A 27 -16.76 1.75 -2.99
CA LYS A 27 -17.15 3.15 -3.27
C LYS A 27 -16.22 4.13 -2.57
N ALA A 28 -14.93 3.84 -2.65
CA ALA A 28 -13.88 4.58 -1.97
C ALA A 28 -13.23 5.59 -2.91
N ASP A 29 -12.68 6.64 -2.32
CA ASP A 29 -11.79 7.53 -3.06
C ASP A 29 -10.46 6.81 -3.29
N ILE A 30 -9.69 7.26 -4.27
CA ILE A 30 -8.43 6.62 -4.63
C ILE A 30 -7.30 7.65 -4.72
N PHE A 31 -6.12 7.29 -4.22
CA PHE A 31 -4.92 8.12 -4.28
C PHE A 31 -3.74 7.27 -4.75
N ALA A 32 -3.12 7.68 -5.84
CA ALA A 32 -1.92 7.02 -6.34
C ALA A 32 -0.68 7.62 -5.64
N ILE A 33 0.10 6.76 -4.97
CA ILE A 33 1.39 7.14 -4.41
C ILE A 33 2.39 7.11 -5.57
N VAL A 34 2.77 8.28 -6.07
CA VAL A 34 3.63 8.40 -7.25
C VAL A 34 4.99 8.96 -6.80
N PRO A 35 6.11 8.28 -7.13
CA PRO A 35 7.42 8.83 -6.79
C PRO A 35 7.69 10.10 -7.60
N GLU A 36 8.39 11.06 -6.99
CA GLU A 36 8.80 12.29 -7.67
C GLU A 36 9.61 11.96 -8.93
N LYS A 37 10.46 10.95 -8.82
CA LYS A 37 11.21 10.41 -9.96
C LYS A 37 10.66 9.02 -10.29
N PRO A 38 9.90 8.85 -11.38
CA PRO A 38 9.35 7.54 -11.73
C PRO A 38 10.45 6.48 -11.89
N TYR A 39 10.12 5.25 -11.52
CA TYR A 39 11.05 4.14 -11.69
C TYR A 39 11.14 3.74 -13.16
N THR A 40 12.36 3.69 -13.68
CA THR A 40 12.62 3.18 -15.03
C THR A 40 12.74 1.66 -14.98
N LYS A 41 12.78 1.04 -16.15
CA LYS A 41 13.01 -0.40 -16.26
C LYS A 41 14.34 -0.80 -15.60
N GLU A 42 15.37 0.02 -15.80
CA GLU A 42 16.69 -0.20 -15.20
C GLU A 42 16.64 -0.04 -13.68
N ASP A 43 15.88 0.93 -13.18
CA ASP A 43 15.69 1.14 -11.73
C ASP A 43 15.05 -0.07 -11.07
N LEU A 44 14.23 -0.82 -11.80
CA LEU A 44 13.49 -1.98 -11.29
C LEU A 44 14.23 -3.31 -11.47
N ASN A 45 15.45 -3.29 -12.02
CA ASN A 45 16.21 -4.52 -12.24
C ASN A 45 16.73 -5.07 -10.91
N TRP A 46 15.97 -5.97 -10.31
CA TRP A 46 16.30 -6.55 -9.01
C TRP A 46 17.57 -7.40 -9.01
N LYS A 47 18.07 -7.78 -10.19
CA LYS A 47 19.34 -8.53 -10.33
C LYS A 47 20.56 -7.62 -10.26
N ASP A 48 20.38 -6.32 -10.49
CA ASP A 48 21.46 -5.34 -10.42
C ASP A 48 21.54 -4.76 -9.01
N LYS A 49 22.64 -5.01 -8.33
CA LYS A 49 22.87 -4.55 -6.95
C LYS A 49 22.96 -3.03 -6.85
N GLN A 50 23.20 -2.35 -7.96
CA GLN A 50 23.33 -0.90 -8.01
C GLN A 50 22.05 -0.23 -8.54
N ALA A 51 21.04 -1.01 -8.95
CA ALA A 51 19.78 -0.44 -9.40
C ALA A 51 19.11 0.33 -8.26
N ARG A 52 18.39 1.39 -8.61
CA ARG A 52 17.74 2.27 -7.64
C ARG A 52 16.88 1.50 -6.63
N SER A 53 16.01 0.61 -7.11
CA SER A 53 15.13 -0.16 -6.22
C SER A 53 15.92 -1.03 -5.25
N THR A 54 17.00 -1.66 -5.72
CA THR A 54 17.86 -2.50 -4.87
C THR A 54 18.51 -1.66 -3.76
N VAL A 55 19.06 -0.50 -4.12
CA VAL A 55 19.72 0.40 -3.17
C VAL A 55 18.73 0.94 -2.15
N GLU A 56 17.56 1.39 -2.59
CA GLU A 56 16.52 1.90 -1.69
C GLU A 56 16.04 0.84 -0.73
N MET A 57 15.81 -0.37 -1.22
CA MET A 57 15.27 -1.46 -0.40
C MET A 57 16.30 -2.01 0.60
N ALA A 58 17.58 -1.82 0.34
CA ALA A 58 18.64 -2.21 1.28
C ALA A 58 18.67 -1.29 2.51
N ASP A 59 18.11 -0.10 2.43
CA ASP A 59 18.05 0.86 3.54
C ASP A 59 16.62 0.95 4.09
N PRO A 60 16.33 0.38 5.27
CA PRO A 60 14.98 0.42 5.83
C PRO A 60 14.51 1.82 6.22
N ASN A 61 15.41 2.80 6.27
CA ASN A 61 15.09 4.19 6.58
C ASN A 61 15.01 5.07 5.33
N CYS A 62 15.07 4.49 4.14
CA CYS A 62 14.97 5.24 2.90
C CYS A 62 13.53 5.71 2.67
N HIS A 63 13.35 7.01 2.38
CA HIS A 63 12.03 7.58 2.11
C HIS A 63 12.08 8.41 0.82
N PRO A 64 11.94 7.75 -0.36
CA PRO A 64 11.93 8.48 -1.63
C PRO A 64 10.78 9.48 -1.67
N ALA A 65 11.01 10.66 -2.25
CA ALA A 65 10.01 11.71 -2.30
C ALA A 65 8.84 11.35 -3.23
N MET A 66 7.64 11.79 -2.82
CA MET A 66 6.42 11.62 -3.63
C MET A 66 6.19 12.84 -4.51
N ALA A 67 5.64 12.60 -5.72
CA ALA A 67 5.32 13.68 -6.67
C ALA A 67 4.20 14.58 -6.16
N GLU A 68 3.22 14.00 -5.49
CA GLU A 68 2.08 14.72 -4.93
C GLU A 68 2.01 14.51 -3.43
N LYS A 69 1.51 15.52 -2.72
CA LYS A 69 1.33 15.43 -1.28
C LYS A 69 0.18 14.47 -0.96
N THR A 70 0.29 13.81 0.19
CA THR A 70 -0.81 13.02 0.73
C THR A 70 -2.03 13.94 0.93
N PRO A 71 -3.22 13.49 0.49
CA PRO A 71 -4.43 14.30 0.69
C PRO A 71 -4.76 14.43 2.18
N ASP A 72 -5.65 15.36 2.49
CA ASP A 72 -6.15 15.51 3.87
C ASP A 72 -6.90 14.25 4.26
N LEU A 73 -6.41 13.54 5.27
CA LEU A 73 -6.97 12.24 5.69
C LEU A 73 -8.07 12.35 6.74
N ARG A 74 -8.42 13.55 7.20
CA ARG A 74 -9.39 13.72 8.30
C ARG A 74 -10.76 13.09 8.01
N ALA A 75 -11.18 13.09 6.76
CA ALA A 75 -12.47 12.50 6.36
C ALA A 75 -12.44 10.96 6.29
N TYR A 76 -11.25 10.36 6.29
CA TYR A 76 -11.10 8.94 6.08
C TYR A 76 -10.79 8.21 7.39
N LYS A 77 -11.64 7.26 7.76
CA LYS A 77 -11.37 6.39 8.91
C LYS A 77 -10.56 5.16 8.48
N THR A 78 -10.82 4.66 7.29
CA THR A 78 -10.19 3.44 6.77
C THR A 78 -9.31 3.77 5.57
N ILE A 79 -8.08 3.28 5.61
CA ILE A 79 -7.12 3.40 4.51
C ILE A 79 -6.81 2.00 4.03
N ILE A 80 -7.17 1.70 2.79
CA ILE A 80 -6.79 0.44 2.14
C ILE A 80 -5.51 0.75 1.39
N LEU A 81 -4.42 0.06 1.73
CA LEU A 81 -3.08 0.38 1.24
C LEU A 81 -2.55 -0.76 0.38
N GLY A 82 -2.28 -0.48 -0.88
CA GLY A 82 -1.83 -1.49 -1.84
C GLY A 82 -0.45 -1.22 -2.40
N PHE A 83 0.33 -2.28 -2.61
CA PHE A 83 1.71 -2.19 -3.11
C PHE A 83 2.21 -3.55 -3.59
N PRO A 84 3.23 -3.56 -4.47
CA PRO A 84 3.92 -4.82 -4.77
C PRO A 84 4.88 -5.18 -3.62
N ILE A 85 5.25 -6.44 -3.52
CA ILE A 85 6.28 -6.86 -2.56
C ILE A 85 7.65 -6.82 -3.24
N TRP A 86 8.57 -6.05 -2.65
CA TRP A 86 9.97 -5.96 -3.06
C TRP A 86 10.85 -6.44 -1.90
N TRP A 87 11.65 -7.47 -2.15
CA TRP A 87 12.55 -8.05 -1.13
C TRP A 87 11.83 -8.34 0.19
N GLY A 88 10.63 -8.92 0.10
CA GLY A 88 9.88 -9.39 1.26
C GLY A 88 9.15 -8.32 2.06
N ARG A 89 9.07 -7.08 1.56
CA ARG A 89 8.37 -6.00 2.25
C ARG A 89 7.78 -4.98 1.28
N GLU A 90 7.10 -3.98 1.83
CA GLU A 90 6.60 -2.85 1.05
C GLU A 90 7.74 -2.02 0.44
N PRO A 91 7.59 -1.47 -0.77
CA PRO A 91 8.57 -0.55 -1.34
C PRO A 91 8.75 0.68 -0.45
N SER A 92 9.96 1.25 -0.43
CA SER A 92 10.30 2.36 0.46
C SER A 92 9.42 3.61 0.25
N ILE A 93 8.87 3.82 -0.95
CA ILE A 93 7.96 4.93 -1.20
C ILE A 93 6.66 4.82 -0.38
N VAL A 94 6.25 3.60 -0.05
CA VAL A 94 5.09 3.37 0.82
C VAL A 94 5.39 3.89 2.23
N ASP A 95 6.62 3.70 2.72
CA ASP A 95 7.04 4.24 4.01
C ASP A 95 7.00 5.77 4.00
N THR A 96 7.34 6.39 2.87
CA THR A 96 7.22 7.84 2.70
C THR A 96 5.77 8.29 2.90
N PHE A 97 4.83 7.59 2.28
CA PHE A 97 3.40 7.88 2.45
C PHE A 97 2.99 7.74 3.93
N LEU A 98 3.40 6.66 4.57
CA LEU A 98 3.02 6.38 5.96
C LEU A 98 3.58 7.40 6.96
N THR A 99 4.69 8.04 6.64
CA THR A 99 5.28 9.08 7.49
C THR A 99 4.80 10.49 7.11
N SER A 100 4.04 10.63 6.02
CA SER A 100 3.61 11.93 5.51
C SER A 100 2.37 12.50 6.19
N ALA A 101 1.68 11.70 7.00
CA ALA A 101 0.43 12.09 7.65
C ALA A 101 0.27 11.38 8.99
N ASP A 102 -0.70 11.84 9.78
CA ASP A 102 -1.06 11.21 11.06
C ASP A 102 -2.16 10.18 10.81
N PHE A 103 -1.89 8.94 11.17
CA PHE A 103 -2.83 7.83 11.02
C PHE A 103 -3.50 7.43 12.34
N ALA A 104 -3.31 8.18 13.41
CA ALA A 104 -3.94 7.88 14.70
C ALA A 104 -5.46 7.80 14.58
N GLY A 105 -6.06 6.78 15.17
CA GLY A 105 -7.50 6.54 15.11
C GLY A 105 -7.99 5.91 13.83
N LYS A 106 -7.10 5.61 12.88
CA LYS A 106 -7.45 5.03 11.59
C LYS A 106 -7.21 3.53 11.54
N ILE A 107 -7.93 2.89 10.64
CA ILE A 107 -7.75 1.47 10.34
C ILE A 107 -7.03 1.38 9.01
N ILE A 108 -5.93 0.63 8.97
CA ILE A 108 -5.16 0.40 7.75
C ILE A 108 -5.32 -1.06 7.35
N ILE A 109 -5.79 -1.29 6.13
CA ILE A 109 -5.97 -2.62 5.57
C ILE A 109 -4.99 -2.78 4.41
N PRO A 110 -3.83 -3.42 4.63
CA PRO A 110 -2.85 -3.57 3.56
C PRO A 110 -3.17 -4.74 2.63
N PHE A 111 -2.86 -4.58 1.35
CA PHE A 111 -2.82 -5.70 0.43
C PHE A 111 -1.58 -5.61 -0.43
N CYS A 112 -1.10 -6.74 -0.90
CA CYS A 112 0.05 -6.76 -1.78
C CYS A 112 -0.25 -7.52 -3.06
N THR A 113 0.48 -7.17 -4.11
CA THR A 113 0.50 -7.94 -5.35
C THR A 113 1.90 -8.54 -5.50
N SER A 114 1.96 -9.81 -5.85
CA SER A 114 3.25 -10.49 -6.04
C SER A 114 3.05 -11.74 -6.86
N GLY A 115 4.16 -12.30 -7.36
CA GLY A 115 4.12 -13.55 -8.12
C GLY A 115 3.92 -14.80 -7.27
N GLY A 116 3.86 -14.66 -5.94
CA GLY A 116 3.71 -15.79 -5.02
C GLY A 116 4.05 -15.49 -3.59
N SER A 117 4.80 -14.41 -3.33
CA SER A 117 5.16 -13.99 -1.97
C SER A 117 3.93 -13.44 -1.25
N GLY A 118 3.77 -13.77 0.02
CA GLY A 118 2.75 -13.18 0.87
C GLY A 118 3.22 -11.86 1.49
N MET A 119 2.49 -11.39 2.49
CA MET A 119 2.77 -10.10 3.15
C MET A 119 4.08 -10.07 3.95
N GLY A 120 4.64 -11.23 4.32
CA GLY A 120 5.85 -11.28 5.11
C GLY A 120 5.73 -10.48 6.40
N ARG A 121 6.71 -9.62 6.68
CA ARG A 121 6.72 -8.75 7.87
C ARG A 121 6.08 -7.38 7.62
N THR A 122 5.45 -7.19 6.48
CA THR A 122 4.95 -5.88 6.05
C THR A 122 3.96 -5.29 7.04
N CYS A 123 2.99 -6.07 7.53
CA CYS A 123 2.00 -5.56 8.49
C CYS A 123 2.66 -5.08 9.79
N GLU A 124 3.65 -5.81 10.28
CA GLU A 124 4.40 -5.43 11.48
C GLU A 124 5.17 -4.12 11.23
N ARG A 125 5.83 -4.00 10.08
CA ARG A 125 6.55 -2.78 9.71
C ARG A 125 5.62 -1.58 9.62
N ILE A 126 4.47 -1.74 8.96
CA ILE A 126 3.48 -0.67 8.84
C ILE A 126 3.00 -0.24 10.22
N GLN A 127 2.68 -1.20 11.09
CA GLN A 127 2.25 -0.89 12.46
C GLN A 127 3.31 -0.09 13.23
N ASN A 128 4.57 -0.46 13.07
CA ASN A 128 5.66 0.26 13.74
C ASN A 128 5.82 1.69 13.20
N ILE A 129 5.61 1.89 11.91
CA ILE A 129 5.75 3.21 11.29
C ILE A 129 4.60 4.14 11.71
N VAL A 130 3.36 3.66 11.70
CA VAL A 130 2.19 4.50 11.99
C VAL A 130 1.91 4.66 13.49
N GLY A 131 2.51 3.82 14.31
CA GLY A 131 2.36 3.91 15.77
C GLY A 131 1.16 3.13 16.31
N LYS A 132 1.10 3.04 17.63
CA LYS A 132 0.12 2.22 18.36
C LYS A 132 -1.31 2.73 18.27
N ASP A 133 -1.51 3.99 17.93
CA ASP A 133 -2.85 4.60 17.89
C ASP A 133 -3.58 4.33 16.57
N ALA A 134 -2.91 3.76 15.58
CA ALA A 134 -3.51 3.28 14.35
C ALA A 134 -3.64 1.75 14.43
N LYS A 135 -4.68 1.21 13.82
CA LYS A 135 -4.91 -0.23 13.83
C LYS A 135 -4.61 -0.79 12.45
N VAL A 136 -3.55 -1.60 12.35
CA VAL A 136 -3.19 -2.26 11.09
C VAL A 136 -3.77 -3.67 11.11
N MET A 137 -4.66 -3.94 10.16
CA MET A 137 -5.31 -5.23 10.03
C MET A 137 -4.39 -6.23 9.33
N GLU A 138 -4.72 -7.50 9.45
CA GLU A 138 -4.01 -8.52 8.70
C GLU A 138 -4.24 -8.30 7.21
N GLY A 139 -3.15 -8.17 6.45
CA GLY A 139 -3.24 -7.96 5.02
C GLY A 139 -3.29 -9.27 4.24
N ARG A 140 -3.45 -9.16 2.93
CA ARG A 140 -3.42 -10.35 2.08
C ARG A 140 -2.81 -10.04 0.72
N ARG A 141 -2.33 -11.10 0.08
CA ARG A 141 -1.92 -11.07 -1.32
C ARG A 141 -3.16 -11.13 -2.20
N VAL A 142 -3.24 -10.22 -3.16
CA VAL A 142 -4.35 -10.15 -4.11
C VAL A 142 -3.78 -10.18 -5.52
N GLY A 143 -4.19 -11.14 -6.33
CA GLY A 143 -3.78 -11.21 -7.73
C GLY A 143 -4.63 -10.33 -8.63
N GLY A 144 -4.13 -10.02 -9.82
CA GLY A 144 -4.87 -9.22 -10.79
C GLY A 144 -6.15 -9.89 -11.29
N GLU A 145 -6.24 -11.20 -11.14
CA GLU A 145 -7.39 -12.03 -11.51
C GLU A 145 -8.49 -12.07 -10.43
N VAL A 146 -8.31 -11.39 -9.32
CA VAL A 146 -9.29 -11.39 -8.23
C VAL A 146 -10.66 -10.89 -8.71
N SER A 147 -11.72 -11.55 -8.26
CA SER A 147 -13.08 -11.13 -8.59
C SER A 147 -13.59 -10.07 -7.63
N MET A 148 -14.56 -9.27 -8.08
CA MET A 148 -15.21 -8.28 -7.22
C MET A 148 -15.91 -8.95 -6.05
N GLU A 149 -16.46 -10.15 -6.25
CA GLU A 149 -17.12 -10.91 -5.19
C GLU A 149 -16.13 -11.30 -4.09
N ASP A 150 -14.93 -11.77 -4.45
CA ASP A 150 -13.88 -12.11 -3.49
C ASP A 150 -13.46 -10.89 -2.67
N LEU A 151 -13.32 -9.75 -3.31
CA LEU A 151 -12.96 -8.49 -2.63
C LEU A 151 -14.05 -8.08 -1.64
N LYS A 152 -15.31 -8.18 -2.05
CA LYS A 152 -16.43 -7.85 -1.18
C LYS A 152 -16.44 -8.73 0.06
N LEU A 153 -16.28 -10.04 -0.11
CA LEU A 153 -16.25 -10.98 1.01
C LEU A 153 -15.12 -10.66 1.98
N TRP A 154 -13.96 -10.30 1.45
CA TRP A 154 -12.81 -9.93 2.28
C TRP A 154 -13.11 -8.68 3.11
N PHE A 155 -13.63 -7.61 2.48
CA PHE A 155 -13.89 -6.36 3.19
C PHE A 155 -15.10 -6.46 4.12
N ASP A 156 -16.11 -7.26 3.79
CA ASP A 156 -17.26 -7.48 4.68
C ASP A 156 -16.80 -8.05 6.02
N GLY A 157 -15.76 -8.89 6.02
CA GLY A 157 -15.19 -9.43 7.25
C GLY A 157 -14.61 -8.36 8.18
N PHE A 158 -14.16 -7.22 7.63
CA PHE A 158 -13.62 -6.12 8.46
C PHE A 158 -14.73 -5.23 9.03
N GLN A 159 -15.89 -5.19 8.42
CA GLN A 159 -16.99 -4.35 8.89
C GLN A 159 -17.53 -4.80 10.26
N GLU A 160 -17.37 -6.08 10.56
CA GLU A 160 -17.76 -6.62 11.87
C GLU A 160 -16.90 -6.09 13.02
N TRP A 161 -15.74 -5.48 12.69
CA TRP A 161 -14.78 -4.98 13.68
C TRP A 161 -14.90 -3.46 13.90
N ASN A 162 -15.77 -2.79 13.17
CA ASN A 162 -15.94 -1.33 13.26
C ASN A 162 -17.07 -0.95 14.23
#